data_f57a938807b6838e40dfebb6381b6de8
#
_entry.id   f57a938807b6838e40dfebb6381b6de8
#
_cell.length_a   1.000
_cell.length_b   1.000
_cell.length_c   1.000
_cell.angle_alpha   90.00
_cell.angle_beta   90.00
_cell.angle_gamma   90.00
#
_symmetry.space_group_name_H-M   'P 1'
#
loop_
_entity.id
_entity.type
_entity.pdbx_description
1 polymer ?
#
loop_
_entity_poly.entity_id
_entity_poly.type
_entity_poly.pdbx_seq_one_letter_code
_entity_poly.pdbx_strand_id
1 'polypeptide(L)'
;MSLSIRNQLPGTVTTVTRGEVMATVTVRLAGGQDLTAAITLDAVEELGLVPGSPVRALVKSTEVALATAPVDGLSIRNQLPGAVHEIATGGAMASVKIFVDGADLTAAITREAVTDLELTAGTPVVALIKSTEVSLATA
;
A
#
# COMPACT_ATOMS: atom_id res chain seq x y z
N MET A 1 12.97 -0.42 -13.13
CA MET A 1 13.51 -0.86 -11.82
C MET A 1 13.36 -2.37 -11.70
N SER A 2 14.47 -3.08 -11.58
CA SER A 2 14.45 -4.55 -11.45
C SER A 2 14.30 -4.94 -9.98
N LEU A 3 13.08 -5.11 -9.54
CA LEU A 3 12.75 -5.33 -8.15
C LEU A 3 11.65 -6.38 -8.02
N SER A 4 11.74 -7.23 -7.00
CA SER A 4 10.72 -8.26 -6.77
C SER A 4 9.43 -7.72 -6.15
N ILE A 5 9.46 -6.55 -5.55
CA ILE A 5 8.26 -5.92 -5.01
C ILE A 5 7.33 -5.56 -6.16
N ARG A 6 6.14 -6.18 -6.17
CA ARG A 6 5.19 -6.00 -7.28
C ARG A 6 4.41 -4.70 -7.20
N ASN A 7 4.12 -4.22 -5.99
CA ASN A 7 3.33 -3.00 -5.85
C ASN A 7 4.23 -1.79 -5.85
N GLN A 8 4.20 -1.06 -6.96
CA GLN A 8 4.99 0.16 -7.16
C GLN A 8 4.02 1.26 -7.57
N LEU A 9 3.62 2.08 -6.61
CA LEU A 9 2.58 3.09 -6.79
C LEU A 9 3.21 4.47 -6.98
N PRO A 10 3.08 5.07 -8.16
CA PRO A 10 3.61 6.42 -8.37
C PRO A 10 2.80 7.45 -7.61
N GLY A 11 3.47 8.46 -7.09
CA GLY A 11 2.84 9.53 -6.36
C GLY A 11 3.77 10.70 -6.12
N THR A 12 3.27 11.67 -5.37
CA THR A 12 3.98 12.90 -5.05
C THR A 12 3.97 13.13 -3.55
N VAL A 13 5.11 13.42 -2.97
CA VAL A 13 5.21 13.77 -1.55
C VAL A 13 4.43 15.06 -1.30
N THR A 14 3.55 15.05 -0.31
CA THR A 14 2.82 16.24 0.10
C THR A 14 3.30 16.79 1.43
N THR A 15 3.70 15.93 2.36
CA THR A 15 4.11 16.31 3.70
C THR A 15 5.23 15.42 4.19
N VAL A 16 6.20 16.01 4.84
CA VAL A 16 7.27 15.29 5.54
C VAL A 16 7.26 15.77 6.99
N THR A 17 7.03 14.86 7.91
CA THR A 17 7.08 15.15 9.34
C THR A 17 8.33 14.49 9.92
N ARG A 18 9.29 15.29 10.31
CA ARG A 18 10.59 14.83 10.80
C ARG A 18 10.54 14.59 12.30
N GLY A 19 10.97 13.38 12.71
CA GLY A 19 11.28 13.09 14.10
C GLY A 19 12.80 13.11 14.29
N GLU A 20 13.27 12.55 15.38
CA GLU A 20 14.73 12.51 15.65
C GLU A 20 15.40 11.34 14.93
N VAL A 21 14.71 10.22 14.79
CA VAL A 21 15.23 8.99 14.17
C VAL A 21 14.35 8.56 13.00
N MET A 22 13.05 8.72 13.14
CA MET A 22 12.06 8.35 12.15
C MET A 22 11.35 9.57 11.58
N ALA A 23 10.76 9.41 10.43
CA ALA A 23 9.93 10.44 9.81
C ALA A 23 8.71 9.78 9.20
N THR A 24 7.62 10.53 9.09
CA THR A 24 6.47 10.11 8.28
C THR A 24 6.41 10.96 7.03
N VAL A 25 6.11 10.30 5.92
CA VAL A 25 6.01 10.94 4.61
C VAL A 25 4.65 10.62 4.04
N THR A 26 3.87 11.65 3.75
CA THR A 26 2.58 11.47 3.10
C THR A 26 2.77 11.61 1.60
N VAL A 27 2.30 10.62 0.85
CA VAL A 27 2.38 10.57 -0.60
C VAL A 27 0.96 10.62 -1.17
N ARG A 28 0.72 11.56 -2.06
CA ARG A 28 -0.53 11.60 -2.82
C ARG A 28 -0.37 10.69 -4.04
N LEU A 29 -1.16 9.63 -4.09
CA LEU A 29 -1.18 8.71 -5.22
C LEU A 29 -1.87 9.35 -6.43
N ALA A 30 -1.61 8.79 -7.62
CA ALA A 30 -2.10 9.36 -8.88
C ALA A 30 -3.62 9.59 -8.90
N GLY A 31 -4.39 8.73 -8.24
CA GLY A 31 -5.85 8.87 -8.17
C GLY A 31 -6.37 9.79 -7.08
N GLY A 32 -5.49 10.38 -6.26
CA GLY A 32 -5.87 11.35 -5.23
C GLY A 32 -5.93 10.82 -3.81
N GLN A 33 -5.75 9.52 -3.60
CA GLN A 33 -5.70 8.95 -2.25
C GLN A 33 -4.32 9.20 -1.63
N ASP A 34 -4.29 9.37 -0.32
CA ASP A 34 -3.05 9.58 0.42
C ASP A 34 -2.55 8.26 1.02
N LEU A 35 -1.24 8.08 0.99
CA LEU A 35 -0.56 6.94 1.59
C LEU A 35 0.56 7.48 2.48
N THR A 36 0.60 7.04 3.73
CA THR A 36 1.65 7.46 4.67
C THR A 36 2.69 6.36 4.83
N ALA A 37 3.94 6.75 4.66
CA ALA A 37 5.10 5.90 4.89
C ALA A 37 5.82 6.35 6.15
N ALA A 38 6.26 5.41 6.98
CA ALA A 38 7.13 5.68 8.11
C ALA A 38 8.51 5.11 7.78
N ILE A 39 9.48 5.99 7.58
CA ILE A 39 10.84 5.62 7.19
C ILE A 39 11.85 6.32 8.09
N THR A 40 13.13 6.00 7.96
CA THR A 40 14.14 6.66 8.78
C THR A 40 14.37 8.09 8.30
N LEU A 41 14.75 8.94 9.24
CA LEU A 41 15.12 10.32 8.89
C LEU A 41 16.31 10.33 7.94
N ASP A 42 17.27 9.43 8.12
CA ASP A 42 18.40 9.26 7.21
C ASP A 42 17.93 9.02 5.77
N ALA A 43 16.92 8.17 5.60
CA ALA A 43 16.39 7.88 4.25
C ALA A 43 15.75 9.13 3.64
N VAL A 44 15.01 9.91 4.43
CA VAL A 44 14.41 11.17 3.96
C VAL A 44 15.50 12.10 3.45
N GLU A 45 16.57 12.24 4.21
CA GLU A 45 17.67 13.15 3.86
C GLU A 45 18.45 12.64 2.66
N GLU A 46 18.77 11.35 2.64
CA GLU A 46 19.53 10.76 1.53
C GLU A 46 18.77 10.84 0.20
N LEU A 47 17.46 10.61 0.24
CA LEU A 47 16.62 10.69 -0.95
C LEU A 47 16.20 12.13 -1.29
N GLY A 48 16.48 13.08 -0.41
CA GLY A 48 16.13 14.48 -0.62
C GLY A 48 14.63 14.73 -0.69
N LEU A 49 13.84 14.00 0.11
CA LEU A 49 12.39 14.09 0.03
C LEU A 49 11.86 15.39 0.62
N VAL A 50 11.13 16.13 -0.18
CA VAL A 50 10.46 17.37 0.20
C VAL A 50 9.08 17.39 -0.45
N PRO A 51 8.15 18.22 0.03
CA PRO A 51 6.86 18.38 -0.66
C PRO A 51 7.08 18.67 -2.14
N GLY A 52 6.38 17.93 -3.00
CA GLY A 52 6.53 18.03 -4.45
C GLY A 52 7.45 16.97 -5.05
N SER A 53 8.22 16.23 -4.25
CA SER A 53 9.10 15.17 -4.77
C SER A 53 8.29 14.06 -5.41
N PRO A 54 8.57 13.68 -6.67
CA PRO A 54 7.97 12.49 -7.27
C PRO A 54 8.63 11.24 -6.67
N VAL A 55 7.80 10.28 -6.29
CA VAL A 55 8.26 9.03 -5.67
C VAL A 55 7.44 7.85 -6.17
N ARG A 56 7.94 6.66 -5.91
CA ARG A 56 7.17 5.41 -5.99
C ARG A 56 7.06 4.84 -4.60
N ALA A 57 5.83 4.53 -4.20
CA ALA A 57 5.59 3.79 -2.96
C ALA A 57 5.66 2.30 -3.28
N LEU A 58 6.49 1.60 -2.55
CA LEU A 58 6.76 0.18 -2.75
C LEU A 58 6.20 -0.60 -1.59
N VAL A 59 5.33 -1.57 -1.88
CA VAL A 59 4.71 -2.42 -0.85
C VAL A 59 4.76 -3.87 -1.30
N LYS A 60 5.31 -4.73 -0.47
CA LYS A 60 5.30 -6.16 -0.74
C LYS A 60 3.87 -6.68 -0.74
N SER A 61 3.54 -7.56 -1.67
CA SER A 61 2.21 -8.16 -1.74
C SER A 61 1.83 -8.89 -0.45
N THR A 62 2.81 -9.47 0.25
CA THR A 62 2.60 -10.15 1.53
C THR A 62 2.31 -9.19 2.69
N GLU A 63 2.53 -7.90 2.51
CA GLU A 63 2.30 -6.87 3.53
C GLU A 63 0.99 -6.11 3.33
N VAL A 64 0.17 -6.55 2.38
CA VAL A 64 -1.14 -5.97 2.12
C VAL A 64 -2.20 -6.88 2.74
N ALA A 65 -2.92 -6.38 3.73
CA ALA A 65 -4.07 -7.07 4.29
C ALA A 65 -5.34 -6.53 3.65
N LEU A 66 -6.40 -7.33 3.64
CA LEU A 66 -7.68 -6.94 3.06
C LEU A 66 -8.80 -7.02 4.11
N ALA A 67 -9.69 -6.03 4.06
CA ALA A 67 -10.93 -6.03 4.81
C ALA A 67 -12.07 -5.77 3.84
N THR A 68 -13.29 -6.15 4.19
CA THR A 68 -14.47 -5.94 3.33
C THR A 68 -15.17 -4.61 3.60
N ALA A 69 -14.70 -3.87 4.61
CA ALA A 69 -15.19 -2.52 4.95
C ALA A 69 -14.08 -1.78 5.70
N PRO A 70 -14.15 -0.44 5.80
CA PRO A 70 -13.20 0.31 6.62
C PRO A 70 -13.24 -0.18 8.07
N VAL A 71 -12.08 -0.21 8.71
CA VAL A 71 -11.91 -0.73 10.07
C VAL A 71 -11.64 0.42 11.02
N ASP A 72 -12.53 0.62 11.98
CA ASP A 72 -12.34 1.59 13.05
C ASP A 72 -11.56 0.97 14.20
N GLY A 73 -10.85 1.80 14.97
CA GLY A 73 -10.12 1.34 16.14
C GLY A 73 -8.87 0.53 15.82
N LEU A 74 -8.34 0.67 14.62
CA LEU A 74 -7.15 -0.03 14.15
C LEU A 74 -5.99 0.95 14.00
N SER A 75 -4.79 0.53 14.38
CA SER A 75 -3.59 1.38 14.28
C SER A 75 -3.05 1.52 12.85
N ILE A 76 -3.48 0.66 11.93
CA ILE A 76 -3.07 0.76 10.53
C ILE A 76 -3.75 1.98 9.93
N ARG A 77 -2.95 2.98 9.54
CA ARG A 77 -3.45 4.24 9.02
C ARG A 77 -3.82 4.20 7.55
N ASN A 78 -3.13 3.38 6.78
CA ASN A 78 -3.40 3.30 5.34
C ASN A 78 -4.52 2.30 5.08
N GLN A 79 -5.70 2.83 4.81
CA GLN A 79 -6.89 2.04 4.48
C GLN A 79 -7.39 2.54 3.13
N LEU A 80 -7.05 1.82 2.06
CA LEU A 80 -7.32 2.23 0.69
C LEU A 80 -8.52 1.45 0.14
N PRO A 81 -9.65 2.11 -0.09
CA PRO A 81 -10.81 1.43 -0.67
C PRO A 81 -10.57 1.08 -2.14
N GLY A 82 -11.08 -0.05 -2.55
CA GLY A 82 -10.98 -0.54 -3.91
C GLY A 82 -11.94 -1.70 -4.15
N ALA A 83 -11.74 -2.41 -5.23
CA ALA A 83 -12.55 -3.58 -5.58
C ALA A 83 -11.66 -4.70 -6.11
N VAL A 84 -12.05 -5.93 -5.81
CA VAL A 84 -11.34 -7.10 -6.32
C VAL A 84 -11.48 -7.15 -7.84
N HIS A 85 -10.35 -7.30 -8.52
CA HIS A 85 -10.29 -7.39 -9.97
C HIS A 85 -10.06 -8.83 -10.44
N GLU A 86 -9.15 -9.54 -9.78
CA GLU A 86 -8.78 -10.90 -10.18
C GLU A 86 -8.27 -11.66 -8.97
N ILE A 87 -8.58 -12.95 -8.89
CA ILE A 87 -8.10 -13.82 -7.83
C ILE A 87 -7.46 -15.06 -8.47
N ALA A 88 -6.23 -15.36 -8.06
CA ALA A 88 -5.57 -16.60 -8.43
C ALA A 88 -5.29 -17.40 -7.16
N THR A 89 -5.91 -18.56 -7.02
CA THR A 89 -5.76 -19.39 -5.83
C THR A 89 -4.81 -20.56 -6.06
N GLY A 90 -3.93 -20.76 -5.11
CA GLY A 90 -3.08 -21.96 -5.03
C GLY A 90 -3.59 -22.90 -3.94
N GLY A 91 -2.73 -23.84 -3.53
CA GLY A 91 -3.11 -24.80 -2.48
C GLY A 91 -3.27 -24.19 -1.09
N ALA A 92 -2.48 -23.17 -0.77
CA ALA A 92 -2.47 -22.54 0.55
C ALA A 92 -2.58 -21.03 0.47
N MET A 93 -2.05 -20.41 -0.58
CA MET A 93 -2.03 -18.97 -0.75
C MET A 93 -2.86 -18.55 -1.96
N ALA A 94 -3.24 -17.30 -1.96
CA ALA A 94 -3.96 -16.68 -3.07
C ALA A 94 -3.35 -15.32 -3.37
N SER A 95 -3.36 -14.95 -4.64
CA SER A 95 -3.00 -13.62 -5.12
C SER A 95 -4.30 -12.91 -5.46
N VAL A 96 -4.56 -11.79 -4.81
CA VAL A 96 -5.75 -10.98 -5.05
C VAL A 96 -5.31 -9.65 -5.64
N LYS A 97 -5.72 -9.39 -6.86
CA LYS A 97 -5.49 -8.10 -7.50
C LYS A 97 -6.69 -7.21 -7.26
N ILE A 98 -6.44 -6.05 -6.72
CA ILE A 98 -7.48 -5.06 -6.43
C ILE A 98 -7.22 -3.80 -7.22
N PHE A 99 -8.29 -3.14 -7.63
CA PHE A 99 -8.24 -1.87 -8.31
C PHE A 99 -8.45 -0.78 -7.26
N VAL A 100 -7.41 -0.01 -7.02
CA VAL A 100 -7.42 1.09 -6.05
C VAL A 100 -7.15 2.38 -6.81
N ASP A 101 -8.19 3.19 -7.00
CA ASP A 101 -8.05 4.56 -7.51
C ASP A 101 -7.19 4.66 -8.78
N GLY A 102 -7.48 3.82 -9.77
CA GLY A 102 -6.80 3.84 -11.06
C GLY A 102 -5.51 3.02 -11.13
N ALA A 103 -5.15 2.31 -10.09
CA ALA A 103 -3.95 1.48 -10.05
C ALA A 103 -4.27 0.07 -9.55
N ASP A 104 -3.53 -0.91 -10.05
CA ASP A 104 -3.62 -2.28 -9.55
C ASP A 104 -2.72 -2.44 -8.33
N LEU A 105 -3.24 -3.10 -7.32
CA LEU A 105 -2.51 -3.46 -6.11
C LEU A 105 -2.71 -4.96 -5.88
N THR A 106 -1.62 -5.68 -5.66
CA THR A 106 -1.67 -7.13 -5.42
C THR A 106 -1.47 -7.42 -3.94
N ALA A 107 -2.40 -8.21 -3.38
CA ALA A 107 -2.29 -8.74 -2.02
C ALA A 107 -2.08 -10.25 -2.10
N ALA A 108 -1.11 -10.75 -1.36
CA ALA A 108 -0.90 -12.19 -1.20
C ALA A 108 -1.43 -12.58 0.18
N ILE A 109 -2.53 -13.31 0.21
CA ILE A 109 -3.21 -13.72 1.44
C ILE A 109 -3.44 -15.21 1.42
N THR A 110 -3.92 -15.78 2.52
CA THR A 110 -4.20 -17.21 2.55
C THR A 110 -5.46 -17.51 1.74
N ARG A 111 -5.51 -18.71 1.18
CA ARG A 111 -6.71 -19.18 0.49
C ARG A 111 -7.91 -19.20 1.44
N GLU A 112 -7.68 -19.56 2.69
CA GLU A 112 -8.71 -19.56 3.73
C GLU A 112 -9.31 -18.16 3.90
N ALA A 113 -8.48 -17.12 3.91
CA ALA A 113 -8.97 -15.75 4.03
C ALA A 113 -9.86 -15.35 2.86
N VAL A 114 -9.51 -15.77 1.64
CA VAL A 114 -10.34 -15.51 0.46
C VAL A 114 -11.73 -16.12 0.64
N THR A 115 -11.78 -17.35 1.16
CA THR A 115 -13.05 -18.03 1.42
C THR A 115 -13.84 -17.36 2.52
N ASP A 116 -13.19 -17.06 3.65
CA ASP A 116 -13.84 -16.45 4.81
C ASP A 116 -14.41 -15.07 4.50
N LEU A 117 -13.71 -14.28 3.71
CA LEU A 117 -14.15 -12.95 3.30
C LEU A 117 -15.08 -12.98 2.09
N GLU A 118 -15.32 -14.17 1.52
CA GLU A 118 -16.17 -14.36 0.35
C GLU A 118 -15.75 -13.47 -0.82
N LEU A 119 -14.46 -13.39 -1.08
CA LEU A 119 -13.93 -12.53 -2.13
C LEU A 119 -14.19 -13.12 -3.51
N THR A 120 -14.77 -12.31 -4.38
CA THR A 120 -14.97 -12.61 -5.80
C THR A 120 -14.68 -11.34 -6.61
N ALA A 121 -14.54 -11.48 -7.92
CA ALA A 121 -14.33 -10.31 -8.77
C ALA A 121 -15.49 -9.31 -8.58
N GLY A 122 -15.14 -8.06 -8.33
CA GLY A 122 -16.11 -6.99 -8.08
C GLY A 122 -16.39 -6.73 -6.61
N THR A 123 -15.95 -7.60 -5.69
CA THR A 123 -16.17 -7.40 -4.24
C THR A 123 -15.46 -6.12 -3.79
N PRO A 124 -16.20 -5.18 -3.14
CA PRO A 124 -15.54 -4.03 -2.53
C PRO A 124 -14.65 -4.48 -1.38
N VAL A 125 -13.44 -3.95 -1.34
CA VAL A 125 -12.45 -4.25 -0.29
C VAL A 125 -11.73 -2.98 0.13
N VAL A 126 -11.05 -3.06 1.26
CA VAL A 126 -10.14 -2.01 1.74
C VAL A 126 -8.78 -2.65 1.94
N ALA A 127 -7.78 -2.10 1.28
CA ALA A 127 -6.40 -2.53 1.48
C ALA A 127 -5.84 -1.87 2.74
N LEU A 128 -5.32 -2.67 3.64
CA LEU A 128 -4.73 -2.24 4.90
C LEU A 128 -3.23 -2.41 4.82
N ILE A 129 -2.50 -1.30 4.95
CA ILE A 129 -1.04 -1.31 4.81
C ILE A 129 -0.43 -0.52 5.97
N LYS A 130 0.40 -1.16 6.76
CA LYS A 130 1.12 -0.47 7.83
C LYS A 130 2.06 0.57 7.22
N SER A 131 2.12 1.75 7.82
CA SER A 131 3.03 2.80 7.35
C SER A 131 4.49 2.34 7.37
N THR A 132 4.86 1.47 8.31
CA THR A 132 6.20 0.90 8.42
C THR A 132 6.53 -0.12 7.32
N GLU A 133 5.54 -0.60 6.58
CA GLU A 133 5.72 -1.55 5.49
C GLU A 133 5.76 -0.88 4.12
N VAL A 134 5.72 0.45 4.09
CA VAL A 134 5.82 1.22 2.85
C VAL A 134 7.25 1.70 2.70
N SER A 135 7.88 1.33 1.59
CA SER A 135 9.17 1.88 1.21
C SER A 135 8.97 2.93 0.13
N LEU A 136 9.88 3.88 0.04
CA LEU A 136 9.84 4.92 -0.97
C LEU A 136 11.08 4.86 -1.84
N ALA A 137 10.88 5.03 -3.14
CA ALA A 137 11.97 5.17 -4.10
C ALA A 137 11.75 6.48 -4.87
N THR A 138 12.84 7.13 -5.24
CA THR A 138 12.75 8.30 -6.12
C THR A 138 12.32 7.83 -7.50
N ALA A 139 11.52 8.64 -8.15
CA ALA A 139 10.99 8.28 -9.47
C ALA A 139 12.03 8.46 -10.57
#